data_f7164e3246ee7e76cfbeae91278cc8a5
#
_entry.id   f7164e3246ee7e76cfbeae91278cc8a5
#
_cell.length_a   1.000
_cell.length_b   1.000
_cell.length_c   1.000
_cell.angle_alpha   90.00
_cell.angle_beta   90.00
_cell.angle_gamma   90.00
#
_symmetry.space_group_name_H-M   'P 1'
#
loop_
_entity.id
_entity.type
_entity.pdbx_description
1 polymer ?
#
loop_
_entity_poly.entity_id
_entity_poly.type
_entity_poly.pdbx_seq_one_letter_code
_entity_poly.pdbx_strand_id
1 'polypeptide(L)'
;MLKIVPGDAALIFSSSGENTLLISDLHLGLEKELAKKGFRLPAYSVRMVERVRNIAEKYSTKRLAVLGDVKHTVGKVEDIDWGVVPWFFDTMLDLFEAVEVVPGNHDGSIKTVLPPRIVLHQSHGTVLGSGRGRVGVSHGHAWPSEEAISTKNLVIGHSHFTYEMRDAFGSRSREAVWVTASYDVAELMEGAGYKSKARGRGKLVVMPPFNRLVGGQPINRSKSFEFGPVLSSRSVSLEDADIFLTDGTRVT
;
A
#
# COMPACT_ATOMS: atom_id res chain seq x y z
N MET A 1 4.91 15.08 -6.97
CA MET A 1 3.87 15.48 -5.97
C MET A 1 3.02 14.27 -5.65
N LEU A 2 2.60 14.10 -4.37
CA LEU A 2 1.68 13.02 -3.95
C LEU A 2 0.28 13.61 -3.74
N LYS A 3 -0.75 12.92 -4.23
CA LYS A 3 -2.16 13.33 -4.10
C LYS A 3 -3.03 12.11 -3.79
N ILE A 4 -3.75 12.12 -2.67
CA ILE A 4 -4.75 11.10 -2.32
C ILE A 4 -5.90 11.17 -3.33
N VAL A 5 -6.42 10.03 -3.73
CA VAL A 5 -7.65 9.91 -4.52
C VAL A 5 -8.83 9.90 -3.55
N PRO A 6 -9.68 10.95 -3.51
CA PRO A 6 -10.80 11.00 -2.57
C PRO A 6 -11.79 9.86 -2.82
N GLY A 7 -12.15 9.16 -1.75
CA GLY A 7 -13.07 8.02 -1.78
C GLY A 7 -12.42 6.66 -2.11
N ASP A 8 -11.10 6.66 -2.38
CA ASP A 8 -10.36 5.43 -2.70
C ASP A 8 -9.04 5.32 -1.93
N ALA A 9 -8.62 4.09 -1.68
CA ALA A 9 -7.33 3.75 -1.09
C ALA A 9 -6.22 3.79 -2.17
N ALA A 10 -6.06 4.93 -2.82
CA ALA A 10 -5.16 5.11 -3.94
C ALA A 10 -4.45 6.47 -3.88
N LEU A 11 -3.21 6.52 -4.36
CA LEU A 11 -2.38 7.71 -4.46
C LEU A 11 -1.99 7.98 -5.91
N ILE A 12 -1.99 9.24 -6.31
CA ILE A 12 -1.38 9.68 -7.56
C ILE A 12 -0.03 10.29 -7.24
N PHE A 13 1.00 9.73 -7.81
CA PHE A 13 2.35 10.28 -7.80
C PHE A 13 2.67 10.92 -9.13
N SER A 14 2.91 12.24 -9.12
CA SER A 14 3.26 13.00 -10.31
C SER A 14 4.74 13.38 -10.28
N SER A 15 5.48 12.99 -11.31
CA SER A 15 6.90 13.31 -11.50
C SER A 15 7.20 13.51 -13.00
N SER A 16 7.94 14.55 -13.34
CA SER A 16 8.37 14.82 -14.72
C SER A 16 7.24 14.82 -15.77
N GLY A 17 6.03 15.26 -15.37
CA GLY A 17 4.87 15.31 -16.27
C GLY A 17 4.11 14.00 -16.42
N GLU A 18 4.53 12.94 -15.76
CA GLU A 18 3.85 11.64 -15.74
C GLU A 18 3.17 11.37 -14.40
N ASN A 19 2.01 10.72 -14.46
CA ASN A 19 1.25 10.26 -13.30
C ASN A 19 1.38 8.74 -13.14
N THR A 20 1.76 8.31 -11.94
CA THR A 20 1.75 6.91 -11.51
C THR A 20 0.66 6.72 -10.48
N LEU A 21 -0.19 5.72 -10.68
CA LEU A 21 -1.16 5.28 -9.69
C LEU A 21 -0.47 4.32 -8.71
N LEU A 22 -0.57 4.59 -7.41
CA LEU A 22 -0.10 3.69 -6.35
C LEU A 22 -1.31 3.09 -5.63
N ILE A 23 -1.31 1.78 -5.47
CA ILE A 23 -2.27 1.00 -4.67
C ILE A 23 -1.52 -0.04 -3.85
N SER A 24 -2.11 -0.52 -2.77
CA SER A 24 -1.51 -1.47 -1.85
C SER A 24 -2.51 -2.51 -1.38
N ASP A 25 -2.05 -3.67 -0.96
CA ASP A 25 -2.85 -4.65 -0.23
C ASP A 25 -4.10 -5.11 -1.01
N LEU A 26 -3.85 -5.72 -2.18
CA LEU A 26 -4.90 -6.20 -3.07
C LEU A 26 -5.55 -7.48 -2.55
N HIS A 27 -4.77 -8.35 -1.92
CA HIS A 27 -5.24 -9.64 -1.41
C HIS A 27 -6.18 -10.35 -2.39
N LEU A 28 -5.75 -10.47 -3.65
CA LEU A 28 -6.49 -11.19 -4.69
C LEU A 28 -6.76 -12.63 -4.23
N GLY A 29 -8.00 -13.08 -4.40
CA GLY A 29 -8.43 -14.41 -3.95
C GLY A 29 -9.11 -14.44 -2.58
N LEU A 30 -9.08 -13.36 -1.79
CA LEU A 30 -9.76 -13.28 -0.49
C LEU A 30 -11.25 -13.61 -0.60
N GLU A 31 -11.94 -13.13 -1.64
CA GLU A 31 -13.36 -13.41 -1.85
C GLU A 31 -13.66 -14.90 -2.02
N LYS A 32 -12.73 -15.68 -2.56
CA LYS A 32 -12.90 -17.13 -2.70
C LYS A 32 -12.66 -17.85 -1.38
N GLU A 33 -11.74 -17.36 -0.54
CA GLU A 33 -11.56 -17.89 0.81
C GLU A 33 -12.81 -17.63 1.67
N LEU A 34 -13.38 -16.42 1.59
CA LEU A 34 -14.63 -16.08 2.24
C LEU A 34 -15.79 -16.95 1.75
N ALA A 35 -15.82 -17.28 0.44
CA ALA A 35 -16.82 -18.19 -0.12
C ALA A 35 -16.73 -19.60 0.47
N LYS A 36 -15.52 -20.13 0.71
CA LYS A 36 -15.31 -21.40 1.42
C LYS A 36 -15.86 -21.38 2.85
N LYS A 37 -15.89 -20.19 3.47
CA LYS A 37 -16.47 -19.95 4.81
C LYS A 37 -17.98 -19.65 4.78
N GLY A 38 -18.64 -19.79 3.62
CA GLY A 38 -20.08 -19.63 3.46
C GLY A 38 -20.54 -18.20 3.06
N PHE A 39 -19.60 -17.26 2.90
CA PHE A 39 -19.94 -15.91 2.46
C PHE A 39 -19.97 -15.84 0.92
N ARG A 40 -21.14 -15.60 0.33
CA ARG A 40 -21.27 -15.42 -1.11
C ARG A 40 -21.05 -13.94 -1.47
N LEU A 41 -19.85 -13.65 -1.95
CA LEU A 41 -19.50 -12.32 -2.46
C LEU A 41 -19.46 -12.36 -4.00
N PRO A 42 -19.86 -11.25 -4.68
CA PRO A 42 -19.59 -11.09 -6.10
C PRO A 42 -18.07 -11.17 -6.35
N ALA A 43 -17.65 -11.40 -7.60
CA ALA A 43 -16.25 -11.38 -7.99
C ALA A 43 -15.63 -10.00 -7.66
N TYR A 44 -15.01 -9.90 -6.49
CA TYR A 44 -14.52 -8.62 -5.95
C TYR A 44 -13.31 -8.11 -6.70
N SER A 45 -12.47 -9.03 -7.19
CA SER A 45 -11.35 -8.72 -8.08
C SER A 45 -11.77 -7.96 -9.34
N VAL A 46 -12.95 -8.27 -9.92
CA VAL A 46 -13.51 -7.52 -11.06
C VAL A 46 -13.84 -6.07 -10.66
N ARG A 47 -14.44 -5.88 -9.49
CA ARG A 47 -14.72 -4.53 -8.99
C ARG A 47 -13.45 -3.72 -8.72
N MET A 48 -12.38 -4.38 -8.28
CA MET A 48 -11.09 -3.72 -8.12
C MET A 48 -10.53 -3.25 -9.46
N VAL A 49 -10.61 -4.08 -10.52
CA VAL A 49 -10.23 -3.69 -11.88
C VAL A 49 -11.01 -2.47 -12.36
N GLU A 50 -12.34 -2.46 -12.18
CA GLU A 50 -13.19 -1.32 -12.56
C GLU A 50 -12.78 -0.03 -11.81
N ARG A 51 -12.50 -0.14 -10.50
CA ARG A 51 -12.02 1.00 -9.70
C ARG A 51 -10.67 1.52 -10.21
N VAL A 52 -9.71 0.63 -10.49
CA VAL A 52 -8.41 1.01 -11.05
C VAL A 52 -8.60 1.73 -12.38
N ARG A 53 -9.44 1.19 -13.28
CA ARG A 53 -9.73 1.81 -14.59
C ARG A 53 -10.29 3.22 -14.44
N ASN A 54 -11.30 3.39 -13.61
CA ASN A 54 -11.96 4.69 -13.37
C ASN A 54 -10.97 5.73 -12.81
N ILE A 55 -10.08 5.29 -11.90
CA ILE A 55 -9.04 6.18 -11.36
C ILE A 55 -8.01 6.52 -12.44
N ALA A 56 -7.57 5.52 -13.21
CA ALA A 56 -6.58 5.71 -14.27
C ALA A 56 -7.07 6.72 -15.33
N GLU A 57 -8.30 6.58 -15.78
CA GLU A 57 -8.93 7.51 -16.71
C GLU A 57 -9.06 8.92 -16.11
N LYS A 58 -9.61 9.04 -14.90
CA LYS A 58 -9.83 10.32 -14.22
C LYS A 58 -8.56 11.13 -14.00
N TYR A 59 -7.45 10.45 -13.70
CA TYR A 59 -6.17 11.09 -13.38
C TYR A 59 -5.14 10.97 -14.50
N SER A 60 -5.52 10.41 -15.65
CA SER A 60 -4.64 10.21 -16.82
C SER A 60 -3.32 9.54 -16.40
N THR A 61 -3.42 8.44 -15.64
CA THR A 61 -2.23 7.71 -15.17
C THR A 61 -1.81 6.68 -16.21
N LYS A 62 -0.52 6.67 -16.55
CA LYS A 62 0.08 5.76 -17.51
C LYS A 62 0.86 4.62 -16.87
N ARG A 63 1.12 4.72 -15.58
CA ARG A 63 1.91 3.78 -14.79
C ARG A 63 1.14 3.35 -13.55
N LEU A 64 1.31 2.08 -13.17
CA LEU A 64 0.76 1.49 -11.95
C LEU A 64 1.90 0.94 -11.09
N ALA A 65 1.91 1.28 -9.80
CA ALA A 65 2.77 0.65 -8.81
C ALA A 65 1.91 0.00 -7.72
N VAL A 66 2.07 -1.30 -7.52
CA VAL A 66 1.39 -2.09 -6.48
C VAL A 66 2.36 -2.33 -5.34
N LEU A 67 2.02 -1.84 -4.15
CA LEU A 67 2.87 -1.88 -2.97
C LEU A 67 2.53 -3.07 -2.06
N GLY A 68 2.70 -4.27 -2.60
CA GLY A 68 2.66 -5.53 -1.88
C GLY A 68 1.28 -6.10 -1.54
N ASP A 69 1.33 -7.30 -1.00
CA ASP A 69 0.19 -8.14 -0.68
C ASP A 69 -0.79 -8.27 -1.83
N VAL A 70 -0.22 -8.65 -2.99
CA VAL A 70 -0.96 -8.89 -4.23
C VAL A 70 -1.91 -10.05 -4.05
N LYS A 71 -1.41 -11.21 -3.60
CA LYS A 71 -2.22 -12.39 -3.34
C LYS A 71 -2.62 -12.49 -1.86
N HIS A 72 -3.73 -13.17 -1.59
CA HIS A 72 -4.20 -13.33 -0.22
C HIS A 72 -3.48 -14.48 0.51
N THR A 73 -3.12 -15.53 -0.19
CA THR A 73 -2.42 -16.69 0.38
C THR A 73 -1.02 -16.31 0.86
N VAL A 74 -0.61 -16.83 2.01
CA VAL A 74 0.73 -16.57 2.56
C VAL A 74 1.73 -17.61 2.05
N GLY A 75 2.93 -17.19 1.72
CA GLY A 75 4.02 -18.08 1.33
C GLY A 75 3.89 -18.58 -0.11
N LYS A 76 3.67 -19.89 -0.32
CA LYS A 76 3.63 -20.49 -1.66
C LYS A 76 2.39 -20.07 -2.44
N VAL A 77 2.50 -20.10 -3.76
CA VAL A 77 1.37 -19.91 -4.69
C VAL A 77 0.43 -21.10 -4.61
N GLU A 78 -0.86 -20.84 -4.47
CA GLU A 78 -1.93 -21.84 -4.49
C GLU A 78 -2.71 -21.81 -5.82
N ASP A 79 -3.56 -22.83 -6.07
CA ASP A 79 -4.34 -22.94 -7.31
C ASP A 79 -5.18 -21.71 -7.62
N ILE A 80 -5.66 -21.04 -6.57
CA ILE A 80 -6.44 -19.80 -6.71
C ILE A 80 -5.63 -18.67 -7.32
N ASP A 81 -4.35 -18.57 -6.93
CA ASP A 81 -3.46 -17.50 -7.38
C ASP A 81 -3.14 -17.62 -8.86
N TRP A 82 -3.01 -18.87 -9.39
CA TRP A 82 -2.78 -19.14 -10.80
C TRP A 82 -3.86 -18.60 -11.74
N GLY A 83 -5.08 -18.46 -11.24
CA GLY A 83 -6.17 -17.89 -12.04
C GLY A 83 -6.31 -16.38 -11.88
N VAL A 84 -6.34 -15.89 -10.64
CA VAL A 84 -6.72 -14.51 -10.37
C VAL A 84 -5.57 -13.51 -10.55
N VAL A 85 -4.34 -13.89 -10.21
CA VAL A 85 -3.18 -12.97 -10.29
C VAL A 85 -2.80 -12.67 -11.73
N PRO A 86 -2.56 -13.67 -12.62
CA PRO A 86 -2.27 -13.38 -14.02
C PRO A 86 -3.39 -12.59 -14.69
N TRP A 87 -4.65 -12.98 -14.49
CA TRP A 87 -5.81 -12.29 -15.06
C TRP A 87 -5.85 -10.81 -14.67
N PHE A 88 -5.62 -10.50 -13.38
CA PHE A 88 -5.60 -9.12 -12.91
C PHE A 88 -4.48 -8.32 -13.59
N PHE A 89 -3.27 -8.86 -13.62
CA PHE A 89 -2.12 -8.14 -14.17
C PHE A 89 -2.14 -8.07 -15.71
N ASP A 90 -2.67 -9.05 -16.42
CA ASP A 90 -2.89 -8.94 -17.85
C ASP A 90 -3.84 -7.78 -18.15
N THR A 91 -4.92 -7.67 -17.38
CA THR A 91 -5.85 -6.53 -17.49
C THR A 91 -5.16 -5.18 -17.16
N MET A 92 -4.26 -5.14 -16.16
CA MET A 92 -3.49 -3.93 -15.87
C MET A 92 -2.51 -3.57 -17.00
N LEU A 93 -1.89 -4.57 -17.63
CA LEU A 93 -1.00 -4.35 -18.76
C LEU A 93 -1.71 -3.85 -20.04
N ASP A 94 -3.03 -4.05 -20.13
CA ASP A 94 -3.87 -3.42 -21.18
C ASP A 94 -4.21 -1.96 -20.85
N LEU A 95 -4.21 -1.59 -19.57
CA LEU A 95 -4.58 -0.24 -19.12
C LEU A 95 -3.38 0.70 -18.96
N PHE A 96 -2.20 0.16 -18.63
CA PHE A 96 -1.02 0.95 -18.28
C PHE A 96 0.18 0.62 -19.19
N GLU A 97 0.95 1.65 -19.51
CA GLU A 97 2.22 1.50 -20.25
C GLU A 97 3.28 0.75 -19.44
N ALA A 98 3.26 0.89 -18.11
CA ALA A 98 4.16 0.18 -17.21
C ALA A 98 3.45 -0.19 -15.90
N VAL A 99 3.71 -1.43 -15.43
CA VAL A 99 3.18 -1.95 -14.16
C VAL A 99 4.34 -2.49 -13.35
N GLU A 100 4.43 -2.02 -12.10
CA GLU A 100 5.50 -2.36 -11.15
C GLU A 100 4.91 -2.94 -9.88
N VAL A 101 5.59 -3.92 -9.30
CA VAL A 101 5.17 -4.57 -8.05
C VAL A 101 6.34 -4.57 -7.06
N VAL A 102 6.10 -4.06 -5.88
CA VAL A 102 6.95 -4.27 -4.70
C VAL A 102 6.29 -5.39 -3.90
N PRO A 103 6.91 -6.56 -3.68
CA PRO A 103 6.25 -7.66 -3.03
C PRO A 103 6.02 -7.42 -1.53
N GLY A 104 4.89 -7.90 -1.01
CA GLY A 104 4.54 -7.94 0.40
C GLY A 104 4.90 -9.27 1.07
N ASN A 105 4.52 -9.42 2.35
CA ASN A 105 4.77 -10.66 3.09
C ASN A 105 3.89 -11.83 2.64
N HIS A 106 2.75 -11.56 2.00
CA HIS A 106 1.94 -12.59 1.36
C HIS A 106 2.50 -13.06 0.01
N ASP A 107 3.39 -12.31 -0.62
CA ASP A 107 3.81 -12.49 -2.00
C ASP A 107 4.96 -13.50 -2.22
N GLY A 108 5.12 -14.45 -1.29
CA GLY A 108 6.07 -15.55 -1.50
C GLY A 108 5.82 -16.24 -2.85
N SER A 109 6.90 -16.42 -3.63
CA SER A 109 6.85 -17.02 -4.99
C SER A 109 5.96 -16.29 -6.01
N ILE A 110 5.56 -15.06 -5.77
CA ILE A 110 4.66 -14.29 -6.66
C ILE A 110 5.19 -14.21 -8.11
N LYS A 111 6.50 -14.21 -8.29
CA LYS A 111 7.16 -14.19 -9.60
C LYS A 111 6.68 -15.30 -10.54
N THR A 112 6.24 -16.45 -10.00
CA THR A 112 5.80 -17.59 -10.81
C THR A 112 4.45 -17.37 -11.47
N VAL A 113 3.64 -16.45 -10.96
CA VAL A 113 2.28 -16.15 -11.46
C VAL A 113 2.16 -14.74 -12.06
N LEU A 114 3.19 -13.91 -11.94
CA LEU A 114 3.19 -12.59 -12.58
C LEU A 114 3.53 -12.71 -14.07
N PRO A 115 2.81 -11.98 -14.95
CA PRO A 115 3.18 -11.85 -16.35
C PRO A 115 4.61 -11.31 -16.51
N PRO A 116 5.39 -11.76 -17.51
CA PRO A 116 6.80 -11.37 -17.66
C PRO A 116 7.05 -9.88 -17.87
N ARG A 117 6.04 -9.12 -18.31
CA ARG A 117 6.11 -7.67 -18.54
C ARG A 117 6.04 -6.86 -17.25
N ILE A 118 5.68 -7.49 -16.13
CA ILE A 118 5.62 -6.83 -14.81
C ILE A 118 7.03 -6.62 -14.26
N VAL A 119 7.33 -5.42 -13.84
CA VAL A 119 8.59 -5.12 -13.13
C VAL A 119 8.42 -5.51 -11.67
N LEU A 120 9.06 -6.60 -11.26
CA LEU A 120 9.04 -7.05 -9.87
C LEU A 120 10.29 -6.53 -9.14
N HIS A 121 10.08 -5.69 -8.14
CA HIS A 121 11.11 -5.16 -7.27
C HIS A 121 11.46 -6.10 -6.11
N GLN A 122 12.44 -5.72 -5.30
CA GLN A 122 12.77 -6.41 -4.06
C GLN A 122 11.80 -6.00 -2.93
N SER A 123 11.66 -6.83 -1.90
CA SER A 123 10.81 -6.55 -0.73
C SER A 123 11.20 -5.28 0.06
N HIS A 124 12.46 -4.84 -0.07
CA HIS A 124 12.94 -3.57 0.47
C HIS A 124 12.41 -2.33 -0.27
N GLY A 125 11.59 -2.53 -1.29
CA GLY A 125 11.00 -1.44 -2.05
C GLY A 125 11.93 -0.84 -3.10
N THR A 126 11.54 0.32 -3.60
CA THR A 126 12.24 1.04 -4.66
C THR A 126 11.99 2.55 -4.56
N VAL A 127 12.56 3.30 -5.49
CA VAL A 127 12.31 4.74 -5.65
C VAL A 127 11.64 4.98 -7.00
N LEU A 128 10.48 5.63 -6.96
CA LEU A 128 9.77 6.05 -8.16
C LEU A 128 10.09 7.51 -8.50
N GLY A 129 10.10 7.82 -9.80
CA GLY A 129 10.42 9.15 -10.31
C GLY A 129 11.89 9.48 -10.31
N SER A 130 12.24 10.73 -10.59
CA SER A 130 13.62 11.19 -10.73
C SER A 130 13.86 12.56 -10.07
N GLY A 131 15.14 12.90 -9.85
CA GLY A 131 15.55 14.17 -9.30
C GLY A 131 14.96 14.46 -7.90
N ARG A 132 14.50 15.70 -7.69
CA ARG A 132 13.89 16.14 -6.42
C ARG A 132 12.45 15.68 -6.24
N GLY A 133 11.80 15.23 -7.31
CA GLY A 133 10.42 14.77 -7.31
C GLY A 133 10.25 13.27 -7.05
N ARG A 134 11.29 12.57 -6.59
CA ARG A 134 11.26 11.13 -6.32
C ARG A 134 10.55 10.79 -5.01
N VAL A 135 10.00 9.57 -4.93
CA VAL A 135 9.34 9.01 -3.75
C VAL A 135 9.85 7.59 -3.48
N GLY A 136 10.18 7.30 -2.23
CA GLY A 136 10.46 5.94 -1.79
C GLY A 136 9.17 5.19 -1.58
N VAL A 137 9.12 3.94 -2.04
CA VAL A 137 7.96 3.07 -1.87
C VAL A 137 8.41 1.69 -1.37
N SER A 138 7.69 1.13 -0.43
CA SER A 138 7.84 -0.26 0.01
C SER A 138 6.49 -0.79 0.48
N HIS A 139 6.40 -2.10 0.73
CA HIS A 139 5.15 -2.62 1.32
C HIS A 139 5.03 -2.24 2.80
N GLY A 140 6.11 -2.33 3.59
CA GLY A 140 6.10 -1.97 5.01
C GLY A 140 6.44 -3.12 5.97
N HIS A 141 6.35 -4.38 5.53
CA HIS A 141 6.69 -5.56 6.33
C HIS A 141 8.21 -5.78 6.52
N ALA A 142 9.02 -5.17 5.67
CA ALA A 142 10.47 -5.23 5.70
C ALA A 142 11.08 -3.82 5.77
N TRP A 143 12.34 -3.72 6.20
CA TRP A 143 13.06 -2.44 6.16
C TRP A 143 13.15 -1.92 4.71
N PRO A 144 12.81 -0.66 4.45
CA PRO A 144 12.98 -0.08 3.13
C PRO A 144 14.45 0.06 2.76
N SER A 145 14.75 0.10 1.47
CA SER A 145 16.10 0.32 0.97
C SER A 145 16.66 1.69 1.42
N GLU A 146 18.00 1.80 1.51
CA GLU A 146 18.67 3.06 1.84
C GLU A 146 18.23 4.21 0.93
N GLU A 147 18.09 3.91 -0.38
CA GLU A 147 17.60 4.91 -1.34
C GLU A 147 16.17 5.36 -1.07
N ALA A 148 15.26 4.44 -0.72
CA ALA A 148 13.87 4.75 -0.39
C ALA A 148 13.77 5.61 0.88
N ILE A 149 14.51 5.27 1.93
CA ILE A 149 14.58 6.06 3.18
C ILE A 149 15.13 7.47 2.93
N SER A 150 16.08 7.61 2.01
CA SER A 150 16.72 8.90 1.68
C SER A 150 15.80 9.86 0.90
N THR A 151 14.61 9.43 0.52
CA THR A 151 13.67 10.32 -0.18
C THR A 151 12.91 11.23 0.81
N LYS A 152 12.39 12.35 0.29
CA LYS A 152 11.57 13.28 1.10
C LYS A 152 10.27 12.64 1.58
N ASN A 153 9.72 11.71 0.80
CA ASN A 153 8.47 11.01 1.12
C ASN A 153 8.69 9.52 0.97
N LEU A 154 8.27 8.75 1.98
CA LEU A 154 8.23 7.30 1.99
C LEU A 154 6.76 6.87 2.05
N VAL A 155 6.32 6.03 1.12
CA VAL A 155 4.96 5.49 1.07
C VAL A 155 4.99 4.00 1.35
N ILE A 156 4.17 3.54 2.28
CA ILE A 156 4.04 2.12 2.66
C ILE A 156 2.57 1.69 2.74
N GLY A 157 2.30 0.39 2.66
CA GLY A 157 1.03 -0.29 2.96
C GLY A 157 1.09 -1.12 4.23
N HIS A 158 0.66 -2.40 4.15
CA HIS A 158 0.82 -3.47 5.14
C HIS A 158 0.00 -3.33 6.43
N SER A 159 -0.10 -2.14 7.01
CA SER A 159 -0.60 -1.97 8.38
C SER A 159 -2.11 -2.01 8.50
N HIS A 160 -2.83 -1.88 7.38
CA HIS A 160 -4.30 -1.89 7.30
C HIS A 160 -4.97 -1.08 8.42
N PHE A 161 -4.52 0.15 8.64
CA PHE A 161 -5.08 0.99 9.69
C PHE A 161 -6.55 1.29 9.44
N THR A 162 -7.33 1.18 10.51
CA THR A 162 -8.72 1.66 10.57
C THR A 162 -8.87 2.68 11.69
N TYR A 163 -9.94 3.42 11.67
CA TYR A 163 -10.37 4.30 12.76
C TYR A 163 -11.74 3.83 13.26
N GLU A 164 -11.86 3.55 14.56
CA GLU A 164 -13.11 3.15 15.17
C GLU A 164 -13.90 4.39 15.58
N MET A 165 -15.06 4.57 14.97
CA MET A 165 -16.04 5.59 15.32
C MET A 165 -17.15 4.98 16.17
N ARG A 166 -17.73 5.79 17.06
CA ARG A 166 -18.95 5.44 17.81
C ARG A 166 -20.01 6.47 17.53
N ASP A 167 -21.20 6.01 17.23
CA ASP A 167 -22.36 6.89 17.13
C ASP A 167 -22.95 7.20 18.51
N ALA A 168 -23.96 8.08 18.54
CA ALA A 168 -24.67 8.49 19.76
C ALA A 168 -25.39 7.33 20.45
N PHE A 169 -25.67 6.23 19.75
CA PHE A 169 -26.33 5.03 20.28
C PHE A 169 -25.34 3.95 20.75
N GLY A 170 -24.03 4.22 20.65
CA GLY A 170 -22.98 3.30 21.03
C GLY A 170 -22.60 2.25 20.00
N SER A 171 -23.20 2.29 18.80
CA SER A 171 -22.81 1.44 17.67
C SER A 171 -21.40 1.80 17.21
N ARG A 172 -20.64 0.79 16.79
CA ARG A 172 -19.25 0.95 16.37
C ARG A 172 -19.14 0.66 14.87
N SER A 173 -18.48 1.57 14.17
CA SER A 173 -18.03 1.37 12.79
C SER A 173 -16.53 1.51 12.69
N ARG A 174 -15.92 0.90 11.69
CA ARG A 174 -14.50 1.01 11.40
C ARG A 174 -14.31 1.36 9.95
N GLU A 175 -13.57 2.42 9.72
CA GLU A 175 -13.25 2.90 8.39
C GLU A 175 -11.74 2.84 8.15
N ALA A 176 -11.33 2.42 6.96
CA ALA A 176 -9.92 2.42 6.56
C ALA A 176 -9.40 3.85 6.47
N VAL A 177 -8.17 4.09 6.93
CA VAL A 177 -7.60 5.43 7.05
C VAL A 177 -6.21 5.53 6.44
N TRP A 178 -5.93 6.71 5.91
CA TRP A 178 -4.59 7.19 5.64
C TRP A 178 -3.95 7.66 6.93
N VAL A 179 -2.68 7.34 7.12
CA VAL A 179 -1.88 7.87 8.23
C VAL A 179 -0.67 8.58 7.65
N THR A 180 -0.42 9.82 8.08
CA THR A 180 0.79 10.54 7.71
C THR A 180 1.55 10.97 8.94
N ALA A 181 2.84 10.67 8.97
CA ALA A 181 3.73 10.99 10.09
C ALA A 181 5.06 11.54 9.57
N SER A 182 5.84 12.16 10.44
CA SER A 182 7.24 12.46 10.16
C SER A 182 8.12 11.33 10.64
N TYR A 183 9.27 11.12 9.99
CA TYR A 183 10.30 10.24 10.48
C TYR A 183 11.68 10.91 10.47
N ASP A 184 12.53 10.53 11.40
CA ASP A 184 13.95 10.90 11.38
C ASP A 184 14.72 9.95 10.46
N VAL A 185 15.39 10.52 9.45
CA VAL A 185 16.10 9.76 8.43
C VAL A 185 17.28 8.99 9.03
N ALA A 186 18.02 9.62 9.97
CA ALA A 186 19.19 8.99 10.54
C ALA A 186 18.83 7.81 11.44
N GLU A 187 17.80 7.99 12.29
CA GLU A 187 17.31 6.93 13.17
C GLU A 187 16.71 5.76 12.36
N LEU A 188 15.98 6.06 11.27
CA LEU A 188 15.43 5.01 10.41
C LEU A 188 16.53 4.24 9.67
N MET A 189 17.58 4.93 9.21
CA MET A 189 18.78 4.32 8.61
C MET A 189 19.51 3.41 9.61
N GLU A 190 19.71 3.88 10.83
CA GLU A 190 20.37 3.12 11.90
C GLU A 190 19.56 1.87 12.26
N GLY A 191 18.23 2.01 12.43
CA GLY A 191 17.32 0.90 12.70
C GLY A 191 17.35 -0.17 11.60
N ALA A 192 17.48 0.25 10.34
CA ALA A 192 17.62 -0.63 9.19
C ALA A 192 19.04 -1.24 9.03
N GLY A 193 20.02 -0.83 9.86
CA GLY A 193 21.40 -1.30 9.80
C GLY A 193 22.26 -0.65 8.71
N TYR A 194 21.79 0.46 8.11
CA TYR A 194 22.54 1.17 7.08
C TYR A 194 23.55 2.15 7.68
N LYS A 195 24.80 2.08 7.21
CA LYS A 195 25.87 3.03 7.56
C LYS A 195 25.80 4.28 6.68
N SER A 196 24.73 5.07 6.84
CA SER A 196 24.46 6.24 6.02
C SER A 196 24.77 7.54 6.76
N LYS A 197 25.21 8.58 5.99
CA LYS A 197 25.35 9.95 6.48
C LYS A 197 24.10 10.80 6.23
N ALA A 198 23.06 10.22 5.64
CA ALA A 198 21.80 10.93 5.40
C ALA A 198 21.19 11.43 6.72
N ARG A 199 20.68 12.63 6.71
CA ARG A 199 20.08 13.31 7.88
C ARG A 199 18.87 14.09 7.46
N GLY A 200 18.04 14.44 8.41
CA GLY A 200 16.86 15.29 8.23
C GLY A 200 15.56 14.56 8.54
N ARG A 201 14.45 15.19 8.22
CA ARG A 201 13.12 14.61 8.39
C ARG A 201 12.50 14.26 7.04
N GLY A 202 11.93 13.07 6.97
CA GLY A 202 11.07 12.61 5.89
C GLY A 202 9.60 12.60 6.30
N LYS A 203 8.73 12.50 5.31
CA LYS A 203 7.29 12.28 5.50
C LYS A 203 6.95 10.84 5.16
N LEU A 204 6.37 10.13 6.12
CA LEU A 204 5.79 8.81 5.95
C LEU A 204 4.32 8.94 5.56
N VAL A 205 3.90 8.16 4.57
CA VAL A 205 2.49 7.99 4.20
C VAL A 205 2.18 6.51 4.28
N VAL A 206 1.24 6.13 5.16
CA VAL A 206 0.74 4.75 5.26
C VAL A 206 -0.59 4.68 4.52
N MET A 207 -0.64 3.81 3.52
CA MET A 207 -1.82 3.62 2.68
C MET A 207 -2.82 2.67 3.35
N PRO A 208 -4.12 2.96 3.26
CA PRO A 208 -5.14 1.95 3.55
C PRO A 208 -5.13 0.85 2.47
N PRO A 209 -5.65 -0.36 2.77
CA PRO A 209 -5.75 -1.45 1.80
C PRO A 209 -6.68 -1.08 0.64
N PHE A 210 -6.26 -1.33 -0.60
CA PHE A 210 -7.11 -1.11 -1.77
C PHE A 210 -8.29 -2.08 -1.79
N ASN A 211 -8.09 -3.30 -1.29
CA ASN A 211 -9.16 -4.27 -1.12
C ASN A 211 -9.98 -3.96 0.14
N ARG A 212 -11.22 -3.47 -0.04
CA ARG A 212 -12.12 -3.11 1.06
C ARG A 212 -12.65 -4.30 1.87
N LEU A 213 -12.40 -5.54 1.44
CA LEU A 213 -12.76 -6.74 2.20
C LEU A 213 -11.73 -7.06 3.29
N VAL A 214 -10.54 -6.49 3.19
CA VAL A 214 -9.49 -6.69 4.18
C VAL A 214 -9.84 -5.95 5.45
N GLY A 215 -9.83 -6.68 6.55
CA GLY A 215 -9.97 -6.10 7.88
C GLY A 215 -8.72 -5.31 8.29
N GLY A 216 -8.83 -4.52 9.36
CA GLY A 216 -7.74 -3.74 9.88
C GLY A 216 -7.81 -3.51 11.39
N GLN A 217 -6.73 -2.99 11.97
CA GLN A 217 -6.65 -2.66 13.38
C GLN A 217 -6.94 -1.17 13.61
N PRO A 218 -7.82 -0.83 14.60
CA PRO A 218 -8.17 0.56 14.86
C PRO A 218 -7.02 1.29 15.56
N ILE A 219 -6.41 2.25 14.86
CA ILE A 219 -5.27 3.04 15.35
C ILE A 219 -5.60 3.81 16.65
N ASN A 220 -6.85 4.20 16.83
CA ASN A 220 -7.30 4.93 18.02
C ASN A 220 -7.70 4.03 19.20
N ARG A 221 -7.49 2.72 19.14
CA ARG A 221 -7.89 1.79 20.20
C ARG A 221 -6.76 0.90 20.72
N SER A 222 -5.77 0.62 19.93
CA SER A 222 -4.69 -0.28 20.30
C SER A 222 -3.49 0.49 20.87
N LYS A 223 -2.85 -0.06 21.88
CA LYS A 223 -1.64 0.50 22.50
C LYS A 223 -0.36 -0.21 22.07
N SER A 224 -0.49 -1.35 21.40
CA SER A 224 0.66 -2.11 20.89
C SER A 224 0.30 -2.69 19.53
N PHE A 225 1.15 -2.42 18.56
CA PHE A 225 0.94 -2.84 17.18
C PHE A 225 2.23 -3.46 16.63
N GLU A 226 2.12 -4.61 16.00
CA GLU A 226 3.18 -5.17 15.18
C GLU A 226 2.97 -4.73 13.73
N PHE A 227 3.46 -3.54 13.38
CA PHE A 227 3.21 -2.92 12.07
C PHE A 227 4.41 -2.95 11.13
N GLY A 228 5.28 -3.91 11.31
CA GLY A 228 6.53 -3.95 10.57
C GLY A 228 7.59 -2.97 11.11
N PRO A 229 8.80 -3.03 10.57
CA PRO A 229 9.97 -2.41 11.20
C PRO A 229 9.95 -0.87 11.17
N VAL A 230 9.39 -0.26 10.13
CA VAL A 230 9.34 1.21 10.01
C VAL A 230 8.50 1.81 11.13
N LEU A 231 7.28 1.34 11.32
CA LEU A 231 6.34 1.87 12.31
C LEU A 231 6.66 1.45 13.74
N SER A 232 7.42 0.34 13.90
CA SER A 232 7.92 -0.12 15.21
C SER A 232 9.24 0.55 15.61
N SER A 233 9.84 1.33 14.71
CA SER A 233 11.08 2.05 14.98
C SER A 233 10.83 3.30 15.82
N ARG A 234 11.87 3.75 16.52
CA ARG A 234 11.84 5.03 17.27
C ARG A 234 11.79 6.26 16.37
N SER A 235 12.11 6.09 15.08
CA SER A 235 12.17 7.19 14.12
C SER A 235 10.81 7.79 13.76
N VAL A 236 9.69 7.06 14.00
CA VAL A 236 8.33 7.47 13.66
C VAL A 236 7.50 7.65 14.93
N SER A 237 6.90 8.83 15.10
CA SER A 237 5.88 9.07 16.13
C SER A 237 4.49 9.00 15.53
N LEU A 238 3.70 8.02 15.95
CA LEU A 238 2.29 7.90 15.56
C LEU A 238 1.38 8.78 16.43
N GLU A 239 1.85 9.28 17.57
CA GLU A 239 1.08 10.17 18.46
C GLU A 239 0.80 11.53 17.78
N ASP A 240 1.74 11.99 16.95
CA ASP A 240 1.64 13.25 16.20
C ASP A 240 1.16 13.03 14.74
N ALA A 241 0.67 11.84 14.42
CA ALA A 241 0.28 11.52 13.05
C ALA A 241 -1.05 12.20 12.68
N ASP A 242 -1.12 12.72 11.46
CA ASP A 242 -2.40 13.11 10.87
C ASP A 242 -3.11 11.89 10.33
N ILE A 243 -4.38 11.70 10.70
CA ILE A 243 -5.21 10.58 10.25
C ILE A 243 -6.38 11.13 9.43
N PHE A 244 -6.59 10.53 8.25
CA PHE A 244 -7.66 10.92 7.34
C PHE A 244 -8.47 9.71 6.91
N LEU A 245 -9.78 9.84 6.84
CA LEU A 245 -10.64 8.89 6.15
C LEU A 245 -10.30 8.87 4.65
N THR A 246 -10.76 7.84 3.94
CA THR A 246 -10.49 7.72 2.50
C THR A 246 -11.09 8.86 1.66
N ASP A 247 -12.13 9.53 2.15
CA ASP A 247 -12.71 10.72 1.50
C ASP A 247 -11.90 12.01 1.72
N GLY A 248 -10.88 11.97 2.59
CA GLY A 248 -10.03 13.10 2.94
C GLY A 248 -10.43 13.83 4.23
N THR A 249 -11.48 13.38 4.91
CA THR A 249 -11.89 13.94 6.21
C THR A 249 -10.81 13.66 7.26
N ARG A 250 -10.27 14.69 7.89
CA ARG A 250 -9.32 14.54 9.00
C ARG A 250 -10.07 14.12 10.27
N VAL A 251 -9.55 13.10 10.97
CA VAL A 251 -10.17 12.57 12.22
C VAL A 251 -9.30 12.75 13.45
N THR A 252 -8.08 13.25 13.28
CA THR A 252 -7.16 13.72 14.35
C THR A 252 -6.30 14.86 13.83
#